data_2e9bdc882b04d2a9bdc53cb6a2afe738
#
_entry.id   2e9bdc882b04d2a9bdc53cb6a2afe738
#
_cell.length_a   1.000
_cell.length_b   1.000
_cell.length_c   1.000
_cell.angle_alpha   90.00
_cell.angle_beta   90.00
_cell.angle_gamma   90.00
#
_symmetry.space_group_name_H-M   'P 1'
#
loop_
_entity.id
_entity.type
_entity.pdbx_description
1 polymer ?
#
loop_
_entity_poly.entity_id
_entity_poly.type
_entity_poly.pdbx_seq_one_letter_code
_entity_poly.pdbx_strand_id
1 'polypeptide(L)'
;MRTKVLIIDEVSMVDGELFDKLEELARKIRNNGRPFGGIQLVVTGDFFQLPPVPESNREAKFAFDSATWNTSIQHTILLNHVFRQKDPVFASMLNEMRLGKLTPATIDAFKKLSRPLDFHDSLEATELWVYQVKFSGSI
;
A
#
# COMPACT_ATOMS: atom_id res chain seq x y z
N MET A 1 -29.12 9.41 0.97
CA MET A 1 -27.68 9.53 1.24
C MET A 1 -27.02 10.42 0.19
N ARG A 2 -26.13 11.36 0.63
CA ARG A 2 -25.56 12.40 -0.27
C ARG A 2 -24.23 12.03 -0.94
N THR A 3 -23.50 11.03 -0.43
CA THR A 3 -22.17 10.64 -0.92
C THR A 3 -22.25 10.19 -2.37
N LYS A 4 -21.49 10.84 -3.25
CA LYS A 4 -21.42 10.52 -4.68
C LYS A 4 -20.09 9.87 -5.05
N VAL A 5 -19.03 10.13 -4.29
CA VAL A 5 -17.68 9.64 -4.54
C VAL A 5 -17.14 9.08 -3.24
N LEU A 6 -16.49 7.92 -3.31
CA LEU A 6 -15.70 7.32 -2.23
C LEU A 6 -14.26 7.21 -2.73
N ILE A 7 -13.33 7.78 -1.97
CA ILE A 7 -11.90 7.68 -2.26
C ILE A 7 -11.28 6.77 -1.20
N ILE A 8 -10.56 5.75 -1.64
CA ILE A 8 -9.78 4.85 -0.78
C ILE A 8 -8.33 5.04 -1.17
N ASP A 9 -7.57 5.66 -0.29
CA ASP A 9 -6.12 5.81 -0.44
C ASP A 9 -5.39 4.64 0.24
N GLU A 10 -4.15 4.36 -0.17
CA GLU A 10 -3.33 3.24 0.33
C GLU A 10 -4.07 1.89 0.28
N VAL A 11 -4.75 1.61 -0.84
CA VAL A 11 -5.59 0.41 -1.02
C VAL A 11 -4.81 -0.90 -0.86
N SER A 12 -3.48 -0.88 -0.96
CA SER A 12 -2.62 -2.04 -0.69
C SER A 12 -2.76 -2.57 0.74
N MET A 13 -3.14 -1.72 1.69
CA MET A 13 -3.35 -2.08 3.10
C MET A 13 -4.79 -2.52 3.42
N VAL A 14 -5.68 -2.47 2.44
CA VAL A 14 -7.08 -2.90 2.59
C VAL A 14 -7.18 -4.39 2.34
N ASP A 15 -7.69 -5.13 3.33
CA ASP A 15 -7.98 -6.56 3.18
C ASP A 15 -9.12 -6.81 2.20
N GLY A 16 -9.01 -7.88 1.38
CA GLY A 16 -9.98 -8.21 0.35
C GLY A 16 -11.37 -8.53 0.88
N GLU A 17 -11.47 -9.17 2.06
CA GLU A 17 -12.79 -9.41 2.68
C GLU A 17 -13.41 -8.11 3.19
N LEU A 18 -12.59 -7.20 3.72
CA LEU A 18 -13.04 -5.86 4.11
C LEU A 18 -13.56 -5.09 2.90
N PHE A 19 -12.86 -5.17 1.76
CA PHE A 19 -13.30 -4.54 0.52
C PHE A 19 -14.67 -5.06 0.08
N ASP A 20 -14.87 -6.39 0.09
CA ASP A 20 -16.16 -7.02 -0.26
C ASP A 20 -17.28 -6.61 0.71
N LYS A 21 -17.00 -6.56 2.02
CA LYS A 21 -17.96 -6.10 3.04
C LYS A 21 -18.38 -4.64 2.84
N LEU A 22 -17.43 -3.77 2.50
CA LEU A 22 -17.72 -2.35 2.22
C LEU A 22 -18.62 -2.20 0.98
N GLU A 23 -18.33 -2.95 -0.06
CA GLU A 23 -19.11 -2.99 -1.29
C GLU A 23 -20.55 -3.46 -1.01
N GLU A 24 -20.71 -4.58 -0.31
CA GLU A 24 -22.01 -5.13 0.06
C GLU A 24 -22.83 -4.14 0.93
N LEU A 25 -22.16 -3.55 1.92
CA LEU A 25 -22.79 -2.58 2.82
C LEU A 25 -23.29 -1.35 2.03
N ALA A 26 -22.48 -0.85 1.10
CA ALA A 26 -22.86 0.28 0.26
C ALA A 26 -24.10 -0.03 -0.59
N ARG A 27 -24.18 -1.22 -1.19
CA ARG A 27 -25.36 -1.67 -1.92
C ARG A 27 -26.60 -1.75 -1.04
N LYS A 28 -26.47 -2.36 0.13
CA LYS A 28 -27.59 -2.53 1.08
C LYS A 28 -28.12 -1.18 1.56
N ILE A 29 -27.25 -0.29 2.05
CA ILE A 29 -27.66 1.01 2.61
C ILE A 29 -28.30 1.90 1.53
N ARG A 30 -27.83 1.82 0.31
CA ARG A 30 -28.34 2.64 -0.80
C ARG A 30 -29.52 2.01 -1.53
N ASN A 31 -29.86 0.77 -1.17
CA ASN A 31 -30.86 -0.03 -1.89
C ASN A 31 -30.61 -0.03 -3.41
N ASN A 32 -29.36 -0.23 -3.82
CA ASN A 32 -28.93 -0.14 -5.22
C ASN A 32 -27.95 -1.28 -5.52
N GLY A 33 -28.31 -2.14 -6.47
CA GLY A 33 -27.52 -3.33 -6.83
C GLY A 33 -26.25 -3.05 -7.66
N ARG A 34 -26.00 -1.80 -8.06
CA ARG A 34 -24.73 -1.43 -8.72
C ARG A 34 -23.54 -1.54 -7.76
N PRO A 35 -22.32 -1.79 -8.28
CA PRO A 35 -21.14 -1.79 -7.42
C PRO A 35 -21.07 -0.56 -6.52
N PHE A 36 -20.71 -0.76 -5.25
CA PHE A 36 -20.73 0.27 -4.21
C PHE A 36 -22.04 1.07 -4.11
N GLY A 37 -23.19 0.44 -4.44
CA GLY A 37 -24.48 1.12 -4.44
C GLY A 37 -24.55 2.32 -5.42
N GLY A 38 -23.78 2.27 -6.51
CA GLY A 38 -23.69 3.34 -7.50
C GLY A 38 -22.90 4.57 -7.05
N ILE A 39 -22.08 4.46 -6.01
CA ILE A 39 -21.07 5.47 -5.65
C ILE A 39 -19.93 5.36 -6.65
N GLN A 40 -19.40 6.49 -7.12
CA GLN A 40 -18.15 6.49 -7.87
C GLN A 40 -17.01 6.12 -6.93
N LEU A 41 -16.29 5.04 -7.25
CA LEU A 41 -15.14 4.59 -6.47
C LEU A 41 -13.85 5.10 -7.12
N VAL A 42 -12.97 5.68 -6.31
CA VAL A 42 -11.61 6.04 -6.70
C VAL A 42 -10.68 5.38 -5.70
N VAL A 43 -9.80 4.51 -6.16
CA VAL A 43 -8.79 3.86 -5.32
C VAL A 43 -7.41 4.29 -5.74
N THR A 44 -6.52 4.54 -4.78
CA THR A 44 -5.11 4.83 -5.01
C THR A 44 -4.25 3.94 -4.14
N GLY A 45 -3.04 3.63 -4.56
CA GLY A 45 -2.10 2.84 -3.77
C GLY A 45 -1.02 2.18 -4.61
N ASP A 46 -0.13 1.49 -3.93
CA ASP A 46 0.99 0.77 -4.52
C ASP A 46 1.11 -0.62 -3.88
N PHE A 47 0.75 -1.66 -4.61
CA PHE A 47 0.78 -3.05 -4.12
C PHE A 47 2.20 -3.61 -3.92
N PHE A 48 3.25 -2.86 -4.24
CA PHE A 48 4.62 -3.19 -3.85
C PHE A 48 5.02 -2.58 -2.49
N GLN A 49 4.11 -1.85 -1.85
CA GLN A 49 4.29 -1.31 -0.50
C GLN A 49 3.64 -2.24 0.54
N LEU A 50 3.23 -1.69 1.68
CA LEU A 50 2.73 -2.50 2.79
C LEU A 50 1.45 -3.27 2.43
N PRO A 51 1.43 -4.59 2.65
CA PRO A 51 0.23 -5.40 2.47
C PRO A 51 -0.76 -5.19 3.62
N PRO A 52 -1.98 -5.74 3.51
CA PRO A 52 -2.91 -5.78 4.63
C PRO A 52 -2.31 -6.50 5.84
N VAL A 53 -2.65 -6.04 7.04
CA VAL A 53 -2.21 -6.71 8.27
C VAL A 53 -3.04 -7.98 8.44
N PRO A 54 -2.40 -9.17 8.51
CA PRO A 54 -3.14 -10.42 8.70
C PRO A 54 -3.79 -10.44 10.09
N GLU A 55 -5.06 -10.81 10.16
CA GLU A 55 -5.68 -11.17 11.43
C GLU A 55 -5.11 -12.51 11.91
N SER A 56 -5.04 -12.72 13.24
CA SER A 56 -4.53 -13.96 13.84
C SER A 56 -5.19 -15.19 13.21
N ASN A 57 -4.40 -16.06 12.56
CA ASN A 57 -4.76 -17.29 11.86
C ASN A 57 -5.30 -17.15 10.42
N ARG A 58 -5.17 -16.00 9.76
CA ARG A 58 -5.50 -15.86 8.34
C ARG A 58 -4.33 -15.27 7.56
N GLU A 59 -4.12 -15.73 6.33
CA GLU A 59 -3.26 -15.03 5.39
C GLU A 59 -3.92 -13.72 4.95
N ALA A 60 -3.13 -12.66 4.84
CA ALA A 60 -3.60 -11.39 4.32
C ALA A 60 -3.99 -11.54 2.85
N LYS A 61 -5.18 -11.08 2.50
CA LYS A 61 -5.70 -11.11 1.14
C LYS A 61 -5.73 -9.69 0.60
N PHE A 62 -5.08 -9.44 -0.52
CA PHE A 62 -5.12 -8.11 -1.12
C PHE A 62 -6.52 -7.73 -1.62
N ALA A 63 -6.81 -6.44 -1.68
CA ALA A 63 -8.09 -5.95 -2.19
C ALA A 63 -8.40 -6.41 -3.62
N PHE A 64 -7.38 -6.57 -4.47
CA PHE A 64 -7.57 -7.07 -5.84
C PHE A 64 -7.93 -8.57 -5.91
N ASP A 65 -7.73 -9.33 -4.83
CA ASP A 65 -8.17 -10.73 -4.71
C ASP A 65 -9.61 -10.85 -4.18
N SER A 66 -10.27 -9.74 -3.90
CA SER A 66 -11.67 -9.73 -3.47
C SER A 66 -12.61 -10.16 -4.60
N ALA A 67 -13.76 -10.72 -4.25
CA ALA A 67 -14.75 -11.18 -5.22
C ALA A 67 -15.34 -10.03 -6.03
N THR A 68 -15.41 -8.83 -5.44
CA THR A 68 -16.07 -7.66 -6.05
C THR A 68 -15.11 -6.70 -6.72
N TRP A 69 -13.78 -6.93 -6.67
CA TRP A 69 -12.78 -6.04 -7.27
C TRP A 69 -13.04 -5.77 -8.75
N ASN A 70 -13.11 -6.84 -9.56
CA ASN A 70 -13.22 -6.73 -11.01
C ASN A 70 -14.54 -6.08 -11.46
N THR A 71 -15.60 -6.15 -10.67
CA THR A 71 -16.87 -5.48 -10.95
C THR A 71 -16.88 -4.03 -10.49
N SER A 72 -16.07 -3.69 -9.50
CA SER A 72 -15.98 -2.36 -8.90
C SER A 72 -14.96 -1.47 -9.57
N ILE A 73 -13.82 -2.01 -10.03
CA ILE A 73 -12.71 -1.30 -10.66
C ILE A 73 -12.73 -1.57 -12.16
N GLN A 74 -13.23 -0.61 -12.93
CA GLN A 74 -13.36 -0.74 -14.38
C GLN A 74 -12.16 -0.17 -15.15
N HIS A 75 -11.44 0.77 -14.54
CA HIS A 75 -10.32 1.47 -15.17
C HIS A 75 -9.14 1.52 -14.21
N THR A 76 -7.96 1.24 -14.74
CA THR A 76 -6.69 1.35 -14.00
C THR A 76 -5.77 2.33 -14.72
N ILE A 77 -5.23 3.27 -13.96
CA ILE A 77 -4.27 4.26 -14.45
C ILE A 77 -2.95 4.04 -13.72
N LEU A 78 -1.89 3.77 -14.47
CA LEU A 78 -0.55 3.63 -13.93
C LEU A 78 0.17 4.97 -13.96
N LEU A 79 0.62 5.44 -12.80
CA LEU A 79 1.41 6.66 -12.67
C LEU A 79 2.89 6.31 -12.73
N ASN A 80 3.59 6.79 -13.76
CA ASN A 80 4.99 6.45 -14.04
C ASN A 80 5.97 7.55 -13.62
N HIS A 81 5.49 8.77 -13.38
CA HIS A 81 6.37 9.89 -13.09
C HIS A 81 6.57 10.10 -11.59
N VAL A 82 7.83 10.17 -11.18
CA VAL A 82 8.20 10.41 -9.77
C VAL A 82 8.41 11.90 -9.57
N PHE A 83 7.49 12.55 -8.84
CA PHE A 83 7.59 13.97 -8.49
C PHE A 83 8.24 14.22 -7.13
N ARG A 84 8.11 13.27 -6.20
CA ARG A 84 8.58 13.40 -4.81
C ARG A 84 10.09 13.49 -4.72
N GLN A 85 10.81 12.65 -5.48
CA GLN A 85 12.26 12.59 -5.47
C GLN A 85 12.83 13.44 -6.59
N LYS A 86 13.65 14.44 -6.23
CA LYS A 86 14.31 15.32 -7.19
C LYS A 86 15.61 14.74 -7.73
N ASP A 87 16.28 13.89 -6.95
CA ASP A 87 17.49 13.18 -7.36
C ASP A 87 17.12 11.92 -8.16
N PRO A 88 17.44 11.86 -9.46
CA PRO A 88 17.09 10.73 -10.31
C PRO A 88 17.84 9.45 -9.94
N VAL A 89 19.05 9.55 -9.39
CA VAL A 89 19.82 8.39 -8.95
C VAL A 89 19.15 7.76 -7.74
N PHE A 90 18.79 8.59 -6.75
CA PHE A 90 18.09 8.11 -5.56
C PHE A 90 16.70 7.55 -5.91
N ALA A 91 15.96 8.20 -6.81
CA ALA A 91 14.68 7.69 -7.31
C ALA A 91 14.82 6.31 -7.96
N SER A 92 15.88 6.09 -8.75
CA SER A 92 16.19 4.79 -9.34
C SER A 92 16.48 3.72 -8.28
N MET A 93 17.29 4.05 -7.28
CA MET A 93 17.61 3.16 -6.16
C MET A 93 16.35 2.73 -5.39
N LEU A 94 15.44 3.68 -5.12
CA LEU A 94 14.16 3.39 -4.47
C LEU A 94 13.26 2.48 -5.32
N ASN A 95 13.26 2.66 -6.65
CA ASN A 95 12.53 1.79 -7.56
C ASN A 95 13.11 0.36 -7.60
N GLU A 96 14.42 0.21 -7.59
CA GLU A 96 15.05 -1.12 -7.47
C GLU A 96 14.62 -1.81 -6.15
N MET A 97 14.63 -1.08 -5.05
CA MET A 97 14.19 -1.58 -3.75
C MET A 97 12.70 -1.97 -3.77
N ARG A 98 11.85 -1.11 -4.35
CA ARG A 98 10.41 -1.37 -4.50
C ARG A 98 10.13 -2.67 -5.27
N LEU A 99 10.93 -2.97 -6.29
CA LEU A 99 10.78 -4.17 -7.11
C LEU A 99 11.52 -5.40 -6.56
N GLY A 100 12.28 -5.24 -5.47
CA GLY A 100 13.11 -6.31 -4.91
C GLY A 100 14.28 -6.71 -5.83
N LYS A 101 14.71 -5.85 -6.73
CA LYS A 101 15.75 -6.10 -7.74
C LYS A 101 16.93 -5.16 -7.56
N LEU A 102 17.59 -5.25 -6.39
CA LEU A 102 18.72 -4.38 -6.06
C LEU A 102 19.98 -4.79 -6.84
N THR A 103 20.61 -3.81 -7.48
CA THR A 103 21.95 -3.98 -8.06
C THR A 103 23.04 -3.91 -6.98
N PRO A 104 24.24 -4.51 -7.19
CA PRO A 104 25.35 -4.34 -6.24
C PRO A 104 25.72 -2.87 -5.98
N ALA A 105 25.68 -2.04 -7.02
CA ALA A 105 25.96 -0.61 -6.89
C ALA A 105 24.94 0.10 -5.98
N THR A 106 23.66 -0.24 -6.10
CA THR A 106 22.58 0.30 -5.25
C THR A 106 22.73 -0.17 -3.81
N ILE A 107 23.09 -1.44 -3.59
CA ILE A 107 23.36 -1.98 -2.25
C ILE A 107 24.52 -1.22 -1.59
N ASP A 108 25.61 -0.99 -2.31
CA ASP A 108 26.78 -0.26 -1.79
C ASP A 108 26.45 1.22 -1.53
N ALA A 109 25.61 1.83 -2.37
CA ALA A 109 25.14 3.18 -2.16
C ALA A 109 24.28 3.28 -0.88
N PHE A 110 23.33 2.35 -0.65
CA PHE A 110 22.55 2.31 0.59
C PHE A 110 23.42 2.09 1.84
N LYS A 111 24.43 1.20 1.78
CA LYS A 111 25.38 1.01 2.88
C LYS A 111 26.13 2.28 3.25
N LYS A 112 26.49 3.12 2.27
CA LYS A 112 27.15 4.42 2.50
C LYS A 112 26.25 5.44 3.19
N LEU A 113 24.93 5.28 3.15
CA LEU A 113 23.99 6.12 3.89
C LEU A 113 23.96 5.78 5.39
N SER A 114 24.40 4.58 5.78
CA SER A 114 24.54 4.17 7.17
C SER A 114 25.74 4.86 7.81
N ARG A 115 25.52 6.07 8.32
CA ARG A 115 26.56 6.89 8.96
C ARG A 115 26.00 7.49 10.25
N PRO A 116 26.86 7.76 11.27
CA PRO A 116 26.45 8.55 12.42
C PRO A 116 25.94 9.92 11.97
N LEU A 117 24.83 10.33 12.54
CA LEU A 117 24.27 11.66 12.33
C LEU A 117 24.48 12.46 13.60
N ASP A 118 25.08 13.64 13.47
CA ASP A 118 25.25 14.58 14.57
C ASP A 118 24.22 15.71 14.41
N PHE A 119 23.35 15.84 15.38
CA PHE A 119 22.29 16.88 15.39
C PHE A 119 22.69 17.97 16.37
N HIS A 120 22.97 19.15 15.85
CA HIS A 120 23.42 20.31 16.67
C HIS A 120 22.31 20.99 17.48
N ASP A 121 21.04 20.61 17.26
CA ASP A 121 19.84 21.29 17.76
C ASP A 121 19.02 20.46 18.76
N SER A 122 19.59 19.45 19.38
CA SER A 122 18.91 18.54 20.34
C SER A 122 17.70 17.78 19.73
N LEU A 123 17.58 17.76 18.41
CA LEU A 123 16.59 16.94 17.73
C LEU A 123 17.17 15.53 17.51
N GLU A 124 16.45 14.53 17.94
CA GLU A 124 16.81 13.14 17.68
C GLU A 124 16.24 12.69 16.32
N ALA A 125 16.98 11.82 15.62
CA ALA A 125 16.47 11.22 14.39
C ALA A 125 15.21 10.40 14.69
N THR A 126 14.25 10.43 13.77
CA THR A 126 13.11 9.53 13.84
C THR A 126 13.57 8.10 13.72
N GLU A 127 13.38 7.30 14.76
CA GLU A 127 13.68 5.88 14.75
C GLU A 127 12.58 5.09 14.05
N LEU A 128 12.97 4.24 13.10
CA LEU A 128 12.07 3.31 12.44
C LEU A 128 12.30 1.91 13.05
N TRP A 129 11.26 1.40 13.69
CA TRP A 129 11.27 0.06 14.27
C TRP A 129 10.63 -0.92 13.30
N VAL A 130 11.39 -1.93 12.89
CA VAL A 130 10.86 -3.07 12.14
C VAL A 130 10.43 -4.13 13.15
N TYR A 131 9.13 -4.31 13.33
CA TYR A 131 8.63 -5.46 14.08
C TYR A 131 8.83 -6.72 13.24
N GLN A 132 9.79 -7.53 13.63
CA GLN A 132 9.81 -8.91 13.15
C GLN A 132 8.66 -9.66 13.82
N VAL A 133 7.62 -9.97 13.06
CA VAL A 133 6.71 -11.03 13.44
C VAL A 133 7.54 -12.31 13.39
N LYS A 134 7.95 -12.83 14.56
CA LYS A 134 8.51 -14.17 14.65
C LYS A 134 7.38 -15.13 14.26
N PHE A 135 7.40 -15.61 13.03
CA PHE A 135 6.72 -16.84 12.71
C PHE A 135 7.41 -17.94 13.52
N SER A 136 6.81 -18.34 14.61
CA SER A 136 7.17 -19.58 15.29
C SER A 136 6.63 -20.74 14.43
N GLY A 137 7.29 -20.99 13.31
CA GLY A 137 7.16 -22.21 12.55
C GLY A 137 8.06 -23.23 13.22
N SER A 138 7.48 -24.09 14.04
CA SER A 138 8.12 -25.38 14.40
C SER A 138 8.18 -26.19 13.11
N ILE A 139 9.41 -26.57 12.75
CA ILE A 139 9.69 -27.65 11.80
C ILE A 139 9.35 -28.98 12.50
#